data_ace1e60618607488165c33198f95a9dd
#
_entry.id   ace1e60618607488165c33198f95a9dd
#
_cell.length_a   1.000
_cell.length_b   1.000
_cell.length_c   1.000
_cell.angle_alpha   90.00
_cell.angle_beta   90.00
_cell.angle_gamma   90.00
#
_symmetry.space_group_name_H-M   'P 1'
#
loop_
_entity.id
_entity.type
_entity.pdbx_description
1 polymer ?
#
loop_
_entity_poly.entity_id
_entity_poly.type
_entity_poly.pdbx_seq_one_letter_code
_entity_poly.pdbx_strand_id
1 'polypeptide(L)'
;KSKQHVDPEVRMAEWMQTLKETGFDIRAYRDAADQRAEIRTQAPGPASQDGPDVQQAVTQAIAGLSERKVQFTYTDVLARTVGILPPENGVIERARAGIDEAISREQLIPLDREKGLFTSGIHVLDELSVRALSRDIMKQNRVTVHPEKSVPRTAGYSDAVSVLAQDRPSLAIVSGQGGAAGQRERVAELVMMAREQGREVQIIAADRRSQMNLKQDERLSGELITGRRQLLEGMAFPPGSTVIVDQGEKLSLKETLTLLDGAARHNVQVLITDSGQRTGTGSALMAMKDAGVNTYRWQGGEQRPATIISEPDRNVRYARLAGDFAASVKAGEESVAQVSGVREQAILTEAIRSELKTQGVLGHPEVTMTALSPVWLDSRSRYLRDMYRPGMVMEQWNPETRSHDRYVIDRVTAQSHSLTLRDAQGETQVVRISSLDSSWSLFRPEKMPVADGERLRVTGKIPGLRVSGGDRLQVASVSEDAMTVVVPGRAEPATLPVADSP
;
A
#
# COMPACT_ATOMS: atom_id res chain seq x y z
N LYS A 1 -12.90 44.09 3.15
CA LYS A 1 -12.17 43.37 4.23
C LYS A 1 -11.33 42.29 3.55
N SER A 2 -10.01 42.51 3.52
CA SER A 2 -9.06 41.52 2.99
C SER A 2 -9.09 40.27 3.87
N LYS A 3 -9.34 39.12 3.26
CA LYS A 3 -9.22 37.82 3.93
C LYS A 3 -7.73 37.57 4.19
N GLN A 4 -7.32 37.60 5.45
CA GLN A 4 -5.98 37.22 5.83
C GLN A 4 -5.76 35.74 5.47
N HIS A 5 -4.73 35.49 4.70
CA HIS A 5 -4.26 34.15 4.41
C HIS A 5 -3.60 33.63 5.68
N VAL A 6 -4.28 32.79 6.42
CA VAL A 6 -3.72 32.15 7.61
C VAL A 6 -2.99 30.90 7.13
N ASP A 7 -1.68 30.87 7.40
CA ASP A 7 -0.84 29.71 7.14
C ASP A 7 -1.44 28.47 7.83
N PRO A 8 -1.64 27.36 7.12
CA PRO A 8 -2.18 26.13 7.71
C PRO A 8 -1.37 25.62 8.91
N GLU A 9 -0.06 25.83 8.91
CA GLU A 9 0.81 25.45 10.03
C GLU A 9 0.58 26.31 11.28
N VAL A 10 0.39 27.60 11.12
CA VAL A 10 0.08 28.51 12.22
C VAL A 10 -1.28 28.17 12.83
N ARG A 11 -2.28 27.91 11.99
CA ARG A 11 -3.61 27.53 12.44
C ARG A 11 -3.62 26.19 13.16
N MET A 12 -2.79 25.27 12.72
CA MET A 12 -2.62 23.96 13.35
C MET A 12 -1.92 24.09 14.71
N ALA A 13 -0.92 24.96 14.80
CA ALA A 13 -0.22 25.28 16.06
C ALA A 13 -1.15 25.94 17.07
N GLU A 14 -1.98 26.90 16.65
CA GLU A 14 -2.98 27.55 17.49
C GLU A 14 -4.04 26.54 18.00
N TRP A 15 -4.46 25.63 17.14
CA TRP A 15 -5.42 24.59 17.51
C TRP A 15 -4.83 23.58 18.51
N MET A 16 -3.57 23.21 18.33
CA MET A 16 -2.82 22.38 19.28
C MET A 16 -2.66 23.05 20.65
N GLN A 17 -2.38 24.35 20.65
CA GLN A 17 -2.28 25.12 21.88
C GLN A 17 -3.60 25.15 22.63
N THR A 18 -4.70 25.41 21.93
CA THR A 18 -6.07 25.39 22.48
C THR A 18 -6.44 24.03 23.05
N LEU A 19 -6.10 22.93 22.37
CA LEU A 19 -6.33 21.57 22.84
C LEU A 19 -5.53 21.26 24.11
N LYS A 20 -4.29 21.73 24.20
CA LYS A 20 -3.46 21.57 25.40
C LYS A 20 -4.01 22.37 26.59
N GLU A 21 -4.44 23.60 26.34
CA GLU A 21 -4.99 24.50 27.35
C GLU A 21 -6.34 24.01 27.91
N THR A 22 -7.11 23.29 27.11
CA THR A 22 -8.40 22.68 27.54
C THR A 22 -8.22 21.35 28.25
N GLY A 23 -6.99 20.83 28.40
CA GLY A 23 -6.75 19.52 29.00
C GLY A 23 -7.35 18.36 28.22
N PHE A 24 -7.61 18.57 26.92
CA PHE A 24 -8.26 17.59 26.06
C PHE A 24 -7.30 16.44 25.74
N ASP A 25 -7.67 15.23 26.18
CA ASP A 25 -6.91 14.02 25.86
C ASP A 25 -7.31 13.51 24.46
N ILE A 26 -6.49 13.82 23.47
CA ILE A 26 -6.68 13.42 22.08
C ILE A 26 -6.74 11.89 21.93
N ARG A 27 -5.98 11.15 22.76
CA ARG A 27 -5.96 9.68 22.73
C ARG A 27 -7.29 9.11 23.21
N ALA A 28 -7.78 9.59 24.35
CA ALA A 28 -9.07 9.15 24.89
C ALA A 28 -10.22 9.49 23.95
N TYR A 29 -10.20 10.67 23.33
CA TYR A 29 -11.22 11.07 22.35
C TYR A 29 -11.20 10.19 21.10
N ARG A 30 -10.01 9.88 20.59
CA ARG A 30 -9.85 9.02 19.43
C ARG A 30 -10.28 7.59 19.72
N ASP A 31 -9.85 7.03 20.85
CA ASP A 31 -10.25 5.69 21.28
C ASP A 31 -11.78 5.61 21.43
N ALA A 32 -12.40 6.64 22.00
CA ALA A 32 -13.85 6.75 22.10
C ALA A 32 -14.54 6.90 20.73
N ALA A 33 -13.91 7.60 19.78
CA ALA A 33 -14.43 7.74 18.42
C ALA A 33 -14.30 6.42 17.63
N ASP A 34 -13.19 5.72 17.77
CA ASP A 34 -12.95 4.40 17.16
C ASP A 34 -13.93 3.37 17.74
N GLN A 35 -14.14 3.34 19.06
CA GLN A 35 -15.13 2.49 19.71
C GLN A 35 -16.56 2.80 19.26
N ARG A 36 -16.93 4.06 19.10
CA ARG A 36 -18.24 4.45 18.58
C ARG A 36 -18.41 4.02 17.12
N ALA A 37 -17.36 4.10 16.32
CA ALA A 37 -17.38 3.63 14.94
C ALA A 37 -17.52 2.11 14.87
N GLU A 38 -16.83 1.37 15.74
CA GLU A 38 -16.95 -0.09 15.84
C GLU A 38 -18.33 -0.53 16.35
N ILE A 39 -18.87 0.14 17.35
CA ILE A 39 -20.22 -0.12 17.87
C ILE A 39 -21.28 0.17 16.79
N ARG A 40 -21.11 1.21 15.98
CA ARG A 40 -22.05 1.52 14.87
C ARG A 40 -21.94 0.49 13.72
N THR A 41 -20.79 -0.11 13.52
CA THR A 41 -20.61 -1.19 12.52
C THR A 41 -21.08 -2.54 13.03
N GLN A 42 -21.13 -2.76 14.34
CA GLN A 42 -21.55 -4.03 14.97
C GLN A 42 -23.02 -4.03 15.43
N ALA A 43 -23.64 -2.87 15.65
CA ALA A 43 -25.05 -2.82 15.97
C ALA A 43 -25.87 -3.13 14.71
N PRO A 44 -26.69 -4.21 14.68
CA PRO A 44 -27.71 -4.35 13.67
C PRO A 44 -28.77 -3.27 13.95
N GLY A 45 -28.56 -2.11 13.38
CA GLY A 45 -29.68 -1.15 13.24
C GLY A 45 -30.79 -1.86 12.47
N PRO A 46 -32.06 -1.51 12.67
CA PRO A 46 -33.11 -2.03 11.82
C PRO A 46 -32.65 -1.83 10.39
N ALA A 47 -32.51 -2.93 9.66
CA ALA A 47 -32.12 -2.90 8.28
C ALA A 47 -33.09 -1.99 7.54
N SER A 48 -32.70 -0.74 7.38
CA SER A 48 -33.39 0.12 6.45
C SER A 48 -33.14 -0.51 5.09
N GLN A 49 -34.20 -0.93 4.45
CA GLN A 49 -34.16 -1.55 3.12
C GLN A 49 -33.54 -0.60 2.07
N ASP A 50 -33.15 0.60 2.44
CA ASP A 50 -32.81 1.72 1.58
C ASP A 50 -31.33 2.12 1.53
N GLY A 51 -30.42 1.28 2.06
CA GLY A 51 -28.98 1.57 1.99
C GLY A 51 -28.47 2.55 3.08
N PRO A 52 -27.17 2.95 3.03
CA PRO A 52 -26.61 3.81 4.05
C PRO A 52 -27.24 5.20 4.04
N ASP A 53 -27.50 5.73 5.25
CA ASP A 53 -27.88 7.12 5.50
C ASP A 53 -26.86 8.09 4.89
N VAL A 54 -27.30 9.32 4.54
CA VAL A 54 -26.45 10.37 3.96
C VAL A 54 -25.21 10.64 4.81
N GLN A 55 -25.35 10.69 6.12
CA GLN A 55 -24.22 10.91 7.04
C GLN A 55 -23.20 9.76 7.00
N GLN A 56 -23.68 8.53 6.97
CA GLN A 56 -22.81 7.36 6.81
C GLN A 56 -22.12 7.36 5.45
N ALA A 57 -22.82 7.71 4.38
CA ALA A 57 -22.28 7.80 3.03
C ALA A 57 -21.18 8.86 2.95
N VAL A 58 -21.37 10.03 3.53
CA VAL A 58 -20.36 11.09 3.59
C VAL A 58 -19.15 10.64 4.40
N THR A 59 -19.36 10.03 5.55
CA THR A 59 -18.27 9.50 6.39
C THR A 59 -17.47 8.44 5.67
N GLN A 60 -18.11 7.51 4.98
CA GLN A 60 -17.45 6.49 4.17
C GLN A 60 -16.69 7.09 2.97
N ALA A 61 -17.26 8.10 2.33
CA ALA A 61 -16.62 8.80 1.22
C ALA A 61 -15.33 9.51 1.66
N ILE A 62 -15.39 10.27 2.73
CA ILE A 62 -14.24 10.99 3.32
C ILE A 62 -13.14 10.01 3.70
N ALA A 63 -13.52 8.96 4.35
CA ALA A 63 -12.61 7.96 4.84
C ALA A 63 -11.92 7.19 3.70
N GLY A 64 -12.64 6.81 2.64
CA GLY A 64 -12.07 6.17 1.47
C GLY A 64 -11.13 7.07 0.66
N LEU A 65 -11.43 8.37 0.59
CA LEU A 65 -10.53 9.35 -0.02
C LEU A 65 -9.25 9.55 0.80
N SER A 66 -9.38 9.61 2.11
CA SER A 66 -8.26 9.82 3.04
C SER A 66 -7.25 8.68 3.06
N GLU A 67 -7.65 7.47 2.69
CA GLU A 67 -6.73 6.34 2.54
C GLU A 67 -5.77 6.51 1.37
N ARG A 68 -6.18 7.23 0.33
CA ARG A 68 -5.43 7.38 -0.92
C ARG A 68 -4.82 8.75 -1.14
N LYS A 69 -5.41 9.77 -0.56
CA LYS A 69 -5.04 11.17 -0.77
C LYS A 69 -5.04 11.93 0.55
N VAL A 70 -4.02 12.73 0.76
CA VAL A 70 -3.98 13.68 1.88
C VAL A 70 -4.95 14.84 1.64
N GLN A 71 -5.10 15.25 0.38
CA GLN A 71 -5.96 16.34 -0.06
C GLN A 71 -6.90 15.84 -1.15
N PHE A 72 -8.13 16.30 -1.12
CA PHE A 72 -9.14 16.00 -2.13
C PHE A 72 -10.10 17.18 -2.30
N THR A 73 -10.81 17.20 -3.42
CA THR A 73 -11.73 18.29 -3.74
C THR A 73 -13.13 18.00 -3.20
N TYR A 74 -13.95 19.07 -3.10
CA TYR A 74 -15.38 18.94 -2.82
C TYR A 74 -16.06 18.01 -3.82
N THR A 75 -15.69 18.12 -5.10
CA THR A 75 -16.21 17.26 -6.16
C THR A 75 -15.84 15.78 -5.97
N ASP A 76 -14.63 15.49 -5.49
CA ASP A 76 -14.22 14.12 -5.16
C ASP A 76 -15.12 13.52 -4.07
N VAL A 77 -15.41 14.30 -3.02
CA VAL A 77 -16.29 13.87 -1.92
C VAL A 77 -17.72 13.67 -2.41
N LEU A 78 -18.22 14.62 -3.20
CA LEU A 78 -19.58 14.56 -3.77
C LEU A 78 -19.76 13.34 -4.66
N ALA A 79 -18.83 13.12 -5.60
CA ALA A 79 -18.89 11.98 -6.50
C ALA A 79 -18.88 10.64 -5.76
N ARG A 80 -18.03 10.51 -4.75
CA ARG A 80 -17.98 9.32 -3.91
C ARG A 80 -19.24 9.13 -3.07
N THR A 81 -19.74 10.19 -2.45
CA THR A 81 -20.96 10.13 -1.65
C THR A 81 -22.16 9.72 -2.49
N VAL A 82 -22.32 10.31 -3.68
CA VAL A 82 -23.39 9.93 -4.62
C VAL A 82 -23.22 8.48 -5.10
N GLY A 83 -21.99 8.01 -5.29
CA GLY A 83 -21.71 6.61 -5.65
C GLY A 83 -22.09 5.60 -4.57
N ILE A 84 -22.12 6.00 -3.31
CA ILE A 84 -22.53 5.16 -2.17
C ILE A 84 -24.05 5.17 -1.98
N LEU A 85 -24.68 6.33 -2.19
CA LEU A 85 -26.11 6.50 -1.99
C LEU A 85 -26.94 5.81 -3.08
N PRO A 86 -28.14 5.30 -2.75
CA PRO A 86 -29.10 4.85 -3.75
C PRO A 86 -29.46 6.00 -4.70
N PRO A 87 -29.65 5.75 -5.99
CA PRO A 87 -30.06 6.79 -6.94
C PRO A 87 -31.53 7.14 -6.70
N GLU A 88 -31.75 8.34 -6.25
CA GLU A 88 -33.06 8.93 -6.02
C GLU A 88 -33.09 10.36 -6.58
N ASN A 89 -34.30 10.88 -6.82
CA ASN A 89 -34.45 12.29 -7.13
C ASN A 89 -33.96 13.14 -5.96
N GLY A 90 -33.12 14.12 -6.23
CA GLY A 90 -32.55 14.99 -5.20
C GLY A 90 -31.36 14.42 -4.43
N VAL A 91 -30.77 13.29 -4.87
CA VAL A 91 -29.60 12.67 -4.23
C VAL A 91 -28.39 13.60 -4.17
N ILE A 92 -28.20 14.42 -5.21
CA ILE A 92 -27.07 15.36 -5.29
C ILE A 92 -27.22 16.46 -4.24
N GLU A 93 -28.40 17.02 -4.11
CA GLU A 93 -28.71 18.06 -3.12
C GLU A 93 -28.59 17.52 -1.67
N ARG A 94 -29.08 16.33 -1.42
CA ARG A 94 -28.93 15.63 -0.14
C ARG A 94 -27.46 15.36 0.17
N ALA A 95 -26.69 14.90 -0.81
CA ALA A 95 -25.25 14.68 -0.65
C ALA A 95 -24.51 15.99 -0.34
N ARG A 96 -24.83 17.09 -1.02
CA ARG A 96 -24.27 18.41 -0.74
C ARG A 96 -24.58 18.89 0.67
N ALA A 97 -25.82 18.76 1.11
CA ALA A 97 -26.21 19.11 2.46
C ALA A 97 -25.46 18.30 3.52
N GLY A 98 -25.28 17.01 3.28
CA GLY A 98 -24.47 16.12 4.13
C GLY A 98 -23.00 16.49 4.19
N ILE A 99 -22.41 16.90 3.07
CA ILE A 99 -21.02 17.36 3.00
C ILE A 99 -20.86 18.70 3.72
N ASP A 100 -21.77 19.63 3.54
CA ASP A 100 -21.75 20.93 4.22
C ASP A 100 -21.88 20.75 5.75
N GLU A 101 -22.68 19.81 6.21
CA GLU A 101 -22.74 19.42 7.61
C GLU A 101 -21.41 18.80 8.09
N ALA A 102 -20.78 17.96 7.30
CA ALA A 102 -19.47 17.40 7.63
C ALA A 102 -18.39 18.50 7.74
N ILE A 103 -18.45 19.55 6.92
CA ILE A 103 -17.56 20.71 7.02
C ILE A 103 -17.84 21.47 8.33
N SER A 104 -19.09 21.68 8.69
CA SER A 104 -19.45 22.38 9.92
C SER A 104 -19.09 21.59 11.19
N ARG A 105 -19.06 20.26 11.11
CA ARG A 105 -18.63 19.36 12.19
C ARG A 105 -17.14 19.06 12.18
N GLU A 106 -16.36 19.73 11.32
CA GLU A 106 -14.91 19.55 11.18
C GLU A 106 -14.49 18.11 10.79
N GLN A 107 -15.36 17.32 10.21
CA GLN A 107 -15.01 16.05 9.56
C GLN A 107 -14.27 16.28 8.25
N LEU A 108 -14.57 17.41 7.59
CA LEU A 108 -13.83 17.94 6.45
C LEU A 108 -13.25 19.30 6.85
N ILE A 109 -11.96 19.46 6.68
CA ILE A 109 -11.24 20.70 6.98
C ILE A 109 -10.81 21.35 5.68
N PRO A 110 -11.26 22.59 5.39
CA PRO A 110 -10.83 23.30 4.19
C PRO A 110 -9.38 23.73 4.31
N LEU A 111 -8.56 23.30 3.35
CA LEU A 111 -7.16 23.71 3.22
C LEU A 111 -7.03 24.96 2.34
N ASP A 112 -7.72 24.97 1.22
CA ASP A 112 -7.77 26.08 0.28
C ASP A 112 -9.19 26.23 -0.25
N ARG A 113 -9.86 27.30 0.18
CA ARG A 113 -11.25 27.55 -0.20
C ARG A 113 -11.41 27.96 -1.67
N GLU A 114 -10.40 28.60 -2.23
CA GLU A 114 -10.45 29.04 -3.63
C GLU A 114 -10.31 27.87 -4.58
N LYS A 115 -9.46 26.91 -4.23
CA LYS A 115 -9.27 25.68 -5.00
C LYS A 115 -10.23 24.55 -4.60
N GLY A 116 -11.06 24.77 -3.58
CA GLY A 116 -11.98 23.77 -3.06
C GLY A 116 -11.28 22.52 -2.54
N LEU A 117 -10.10 22.68 -1.92
CA LEU A 117 -9.31 21.59 -1.36
C LEU A 117 -9.63 21.36 0.12
N PHE A 118 -9.78 20.11 0.48
CA PHE A 118 -10.11 19.63 1.84
C PHE A 118 -9.18 18.51 2.28
N THR A 119 -9.09 18.31 3.58
CA THR A 119 -8.55 17.10 4.21
C THR A 119 -9.52 16.58 5.25
N SER A 120 -9.33 15.34 5.72
CA SER A 120 -10.19 14.79 6.78
C SER A 120 -9.75 15.28 8.16
N GLY A 121 -10.70 15.53 9.06
CA GLY A 121 -10.41 15.90 10.44
C GLY A 121 -9.65 14.80 11.20
N ILE A 122 -9.97 13.54 10.95
CA ILE A 122 -9.26 12.38 11.52
C ILE A 122 -7.81 12.34 11.04
N HIS A 123 -7.56 12.62 9.78
CA HIS A 123 -6.22 12.66 9.22
C HIS A 123 -5.35 13.73 9.92
N VAL A 124 -5.90 14.92 10.12
CA VAL A 124 -5.21 16.00 10.84
C VAL A 124 -4.90 15.62 12.27
N LEU A 125 -5.87 15.04 12.99
CA LEU A 125 -5.67 14.56 14.35
C LEU A 125 -4.61 13.47 14.43
N ASP A 126 -4.62 12.54 13.51
CA ASP A 126 -3.64 11.46 13.43
C ASP A 126 -2.23 11.98 13.17
N GLU A 127 -2.09 12.94 12.26
CA GLU A 127 -0.81 13.58 11.96
C GLU A 127 -0.28 14.35 13.16
N LEU A 128 -1.11 15.10 13.86
CA LEU A 128 -0.76 15.79 15.11
C LEU A 128 -0.35 14.81 16.21
N SER A 129 -1.04 13.69 16.31
CA SER A 129 -0.73 12.64 17.28
C SER A 129 0.62 11.98 16.98
N VAL A 130 0.95 11.75 15.70
CA VAL A 130 2.27 11.26 15.28
C VAL A 130 3.37 12.23 15.71
N ARG A 131 3.18 13.54 15.48
CA ARG A 131 4.13 14.58 15.90
C ARG A 131 4.31 14.60 17.41
N ALA A 132 3.23 14.56 18.17
CA ALA A 132 3.27 14.60 19.64
C ALA A 132 3.97 13.35 20.21
N LEU A 133 3.62 12.17 19.75
CA LEU A 133 4.26 10.92 20.16
C LEU A 133 5.74 10.86 19.78
N SER A 134 6.09 11.34 18.60
CA SER A 134 7.48 11.42 18.15
C SER A 134 8.30 12.29 19.09
N ARG A 135 7.80 13.47 19.47
CA ARG A 135 8.46 14.36 20.43
C ARG A 135 8.58 13.73 21.80
N ASP A 136 7.55 13.04 22.28
CA ASP A 136 7.58 12.38 23.58
C ASP A 136 8.62 11.26 23.61
N ILE A 137 8.73 10.46 22.56
CA ILE A 137 9.73 9.42 22.44
C ILE A 137 11.14 10.00 22.38
N MET A 138 11.35 11.09 21.63
CA MET A 138 12.66 11.73 21.52
C MET A 138 13.14 12.37 22.83
N LYS A 139 12.24 12.70 23.74
CA LYS A 139 12.60 13.20 25.09
C LYS A 139 13.13 12.11 26.00
N GLN A 140 12.95 10.85 25.64
CA GLN A 140 13.48 9.73 26.42
C GLN A 140 15.02 9.73 26.34
N ASN A 141 15.63 9.16 27.37
CA ASN A 141 17.09 8.99 27.42
C ASN A 141 17.55 8.06 26.27
N ARG A 142 18.84 8.14 25.99
CA ARG A 142 19.49 7.20 25.06
C ARG A 142 19.15 5.77 25.40
N VAL A 143 18.96 4.93 24.38
CA VAL A 143 18.71 3.51 24.57
C VAL A 143 19.85 2.84 25.33
N THR A 144 19.49 1.94 26.22
CA THR A 144 20.45 1.23 27.06
C THR A 144 21.15 0.14 26.25
N VAL A 145 22.46 0.02 26.45
CA VAL A 145 23.29 -1.07 25.94
C VAL A 145 23.39 -2.15 27.00
N HIS A 146 23.27 -3.41 26.63
CA HIS A 146 23.37 -4.58 27.49
C HIS A 146 24.58 -5.44 27.08
N PRO A 147 25.78 -5.12 27.55
CA PRO A 147 27.00 -5.84 27.17
C PRO A 147 26.96 -7.35 27.41
N GLU A 148 26.24 -7.76 28.44
CA GLU A 148 26.08 -9.17 28.82
C GLU A 148 25.30 -10.01 27.81
N LYS A 149 24.49 -9.35 26.94
CA LYS A 149 23.69 -9.98 25.87
C LYS A 149 24.23 -9.67 24.48
N SER A 150 25.35 -8.96 24.42
CA SER A 150 25.93 -8.50 23.15
C SER A 150 26.39 -9.67 22.29
N VAL A 151 26.05 -9.60 21.00
CA VAL A 151 26.54 -10.50 19.96
C VAL A 151 27.77 -9.88 19.29
N PRO A 152 28.87 -10.62 19.10
CA PRO A 152 30.08 -10.08 18.47
C PRO A 152 29.80 -9.51 17.08
N ARG A 153 30.44 -8.39 16.79
CA ARG A 153 30.38 -7.74 15.49
C ARG A 153 31.12 -8.56 14.43
N THR A 154 30.42 -8.92 13.36
CA THR A 154 31.00 -9.75 12.28
C THR A 154 31.40 -8.97 11.03
N ALA A 155 30.89 -7.73 10.88
CA ALA A 155 31.17 -6.87 9.74
C ALA A 155 31.21 -5.38 10.13
N GLY A 156 31.79 -4.54 9.29
CA GLY A 156 31.73 -3.09 9.46
C GLY A 156 30.34 -2.53 9.19
N TYR A 157 30.04 -1.40 9.81
CA TYR A 157 28.82 -0.63 9.51
C TYR A 157 29.11 0.45 8.47
N SER A 158 28.06 0.85 7.73
CA SER A 158 28.09 2.10 6.99
C SER A 158 28.22 3.30 7.95
N ASP A 159 28.62 4.45 7.43
CA ASP A 159 28.79 5.67 8.25
C ASP A 159 27.50 6.04 8.99
N ALA A 160 26.36 5.94 8.32
CA ALA A 160 25.06 6.23 8.93
C ALA A 160 24.77 5.33 10.13
N VAL A 161 24.97 4.02 10.01
CA VAL A 161 24.74 3.06 11.10
C VAL A 161 25.77 3.23 12.21
N SER A 162 27.02 3.59 11.89
CA SER A 162 28.04 3.89 12.89
C SER A 162 27.66 5.09 13.76
N VAL A 163 27.16 6.16 13.14
CA VAL A 163 26.69 7.35 13.88
C VAL A 163 25.45 7.00 14.73
N LEU A 164 24.52 6.25 14.16
CA LEU A 164 23.32 5.79 14.87
C LEU A 164 23.68 4.93 16.10
N ALA A 165 24.68 4.08 15.98
CA ALA A 165 25.17 3.25 17.08
C ALA A 165 25.76 4.09 18.22
N GLN A 166 26.39 5.21 17.93
CA GLN A 166 26.89 6.16 18.91
C GLN A 166 25.79 7.00 19.54
N ASP A 167 24.86 7.49 18.73
CA ASP A 167 23.78 8.37 19.19
C ASP A 167 22.77 7.63 20.05
N ARG A 168 22.52 6.37 19.76
CA ARG A 168 21.53 5.52 20.44
C ARG A 168 20.17 6.18 20.60
N PRO A 169 19.57 6.70 19.51
CA PRO A 169 18.28 7.40 19.57
C PRO A 169 17.14 6.43 19.87
N SER A 170 16.14 6.90 20.60
CA SER A 170 14.91 6.13 20.81
C SER A 170 14.03 6.05 19.55
N LEU A 171 14.13 7.03 18.66
CA LEU A 171 13.41 7.10 17.41
C LEU A 171 14.29 7.73 16.32
N ALA A 172 14.43 7.05 15.20
CA ALA A 172 15.21 7.54 14.08
C ALA A 172 14.67 7.02 12.73
N ILE A 173 14.93 7.79 11.68
CA ILE A 173 14.65 7.42 10.30
C ILE A 173 15.97 7.14 9.60
N VAL A 174 16.07 6.05 8.88
CA VAL A 174 17.24 5.66 8.08
C VAL A 174 16.84 5.67 6.62
N SER A 175 17.23 6.71 5.89
CA SER A 175 16.92 6.88 4.46
C SER A 175 18.05 6.31 3.60
N GLY A 176 17.69 5.68 2.50
CA GLY A 176 18.66 5.21 1.52
C GLY A 176 18.01 4.65 0.28
N GLN A 177 18.79 4.59 -0.78
CA GLN A 177 18.41 3.98 -2.05
C GLN A 177 19.12 2.64 -2.22
N GLY A 178 18.94 1.97 -3.34
CA GLY A 178 19.61 0.72 -3.66
C GLY A 178 18.65 -0.46 -3.93
N GLY A 179 17.38 -0.19 -4.11
CA GLY A 179 16.38 -1.21 -4.44
C GLY A 179 16.24 -2.29 -3.35
N ALA A 180 15.87 -3.49 -3.75
CA ALA A 180 15.66 -4.60 -2.82
C ALA A 180 16.93 -5.02 -2.06
N ALA A 181 18.06 -5.05 -2.74
CA ALA A 181 19.36 -5.38 -2.12
C ALA A 181 19.76 -4.33 -1.07
N GLY A 182 19.61 -3.05 -1.38
CA GLY A 182 19.87 -1.96 -0.44
C GLY A 182 18.94 -1.98 0.78
N GLN A 183 17.70 -2.35 0.59
CA GLN A 183 16.73 -2.52 1.69
C GLN A 183 17.16 -3.65 2.63
N ARG A 184 17.53 -4.81 2.10
CA ARG A 184 18.08 -5.92 2.92
C ARG A 184 19.30 -5.51 3.70
N GLU A 185 20.24 -4.85 3.03
CA GLU A 185 21.49 -4.39 3.63
C GLU A 185 21.24 -3.45 4.80
N ARG A 186 20.39 -2.44 4.62
CA ARG A 186 20.03 -1.49 5.70
C ARG A 186 19.43 -2.19 6.90
N VAL A 187 18.44 -3.04 6.68
CA VAL A 187 17.78 -3.77 7.76
C VAL A 187 18.77 -4.70 8.46
N ALA A 188 19.60 -5.42 7.71
CA ALA A 188 20.60 -6.32 8.27
C ALA A 188 21.64 -5.58 9.13
N GLU A 189 22.14 -4.43 8.69
CA GLU A 189 23.06 -3.60 9.47
C GLU A 189 22.41 -3.10 10.77
N LEU A 190 21.17 -2.66 10.72
CA LEU A 190 20.44 -2.20 11.90
C LEU A 190 20.19 -3.35 12.91
N VAL A 191 19.86 -4.53 12.42
CA VAL A 191 19.73 -5.73 13.26
C VAL A 191 21.04 -6.08 13.94
N MET A 192 22.13 -6.10 13.19
CA MET A 192 23.47 -6.38 13.73
C MET A 192 23.88 -5.36 14.80
N MET A 193 23.63 -4.08 14.55
CA MET A 193 23.88 -3.01 15.52
C MET A 193 23.08 -3.24 16.82
N ALA A 194 21.78 -3.51 16.71
CA ALA A 194 20.95 -3.74 17.89
C ALA A 194 21.38 -4.98 18.68
N ARG A 195 21.74 -6.05 17.99
CA ARG A 195 22.25 -7.29 18.60
C ARG A 195 23.60 -7.07 19.27
N GLU A 196 24.49 -6.31 18.68
CA GLU A 196 25.77 -5.90 19.29
C GLU A 196 25.55 -5.11 20.58
N GLN A 197 24.49 -4.32 20.64
CA GLN A 197 24.10 -3.58 21.83
C GLN A 197 23.32 -4.44 22.86
N GLY A 198 23.13 -5.72 22.59
CA GLY A 198 22.41 -6.65 23.48
C GLY A 198 20.90 -6.48 23.49
N ARG A 199 20.33 -5.93 22.45
CA ARG A 199 18.88 -5.65 22.35
C ARG A 199 18.19 -6.74 21.53
N GLU A 200 17.00 -7.14 21.96
CA GLU A 200 16.11 -7.98 21.17
C GLU A 200 15.56 -7.17 19.99
N VAL A 201 15.33 -7.84 18.86
CA VAL A 201 14.91 -7.20 17.61
C VAL A 201 13.61 -7.80 17.11
N GLN A 202 12.71 -6.94 16.69
CA GLN A 202 11.54 -7.28 15.91
C GLN A 202 11.58 -6.48 14.59
N ILE A 203 11.26 -7.14 13.48
CA ILE A 203 11.23 -6.51 12.15
C ILE A 203 9.81 -6.49 11.66
N ILE A 204 9.36 -5.31 11.22
CA ILE A 204 8.06 -5.13 10.58
C ILE A 204 8.30 -4.88 9.10
N ALA A 205 7.84 -5.80 8.26
CA ALA A 205 7.88 -5.65 6.82
C ALA A 205 6.60 -4.96 6.31
N ALA A 206 6.75 -4.02 5.41
CA ALA A 206 5.64 -3.24 4.87
C ALA A 206 4.62 -4.09 4.09
N ASP A 207 5.11 -5.09 3.39
CA ASP A 207 4.29 -6.01 2.60
C ASP A 207 4.97 -7.39 2.50
N ARG A 208 4.27 -8.33 1.89
CA ARG A 208 4.79 -9.69 1.69
C ARG A 208 6.08 -9.71 0.86
N ARG A 209 6.19 -8.83 -0.13
CA ARG A 209 7.38 -8.74 -0.98
C ARG A 209 8.59 -8.31 -0.18
N SER A 210 8.44 -7.31 0.67
CA SER A 210 9.47 -6.91 1.63
C SER A 210 9.87 -8.05 2.56
N GLN A 211 8.90 -8.78 3.08
CA GLN A 211 9.14 -9.92 3.97
C GLN A 211 9.95 -11.02 3.28
N MET A 212 9.59 -11.37 2.07
CA MET A 212 10.33 -12.35 1.27
C MET A 212 11.73 -11.87 0.93
N ASN A 213 11.88 -10.59 0.60
CA ASN A 213 13.19 -9.98 0.33
C ASN A 213 14.11 -10.05 1.55
N LEU A 214 13.61 -9.71 2.72
CA LEU A 214 14.41 -9.76 3.96
C LEU A 214 14.80 -11.18 4.34
N LYS A 215 13.95 -12.17 4.12
CA LYS A 215 14.23 -13.58 4.41
C LYS A 215 15.35 -14.19 3.54
N GLN A 216 15.73 -13.54 2.46
CA GLN A 216 16.85 -13.97 1.62
C GLN A 216 18.21 -13.65 2.22
N ASP A 217 18.29 -12.80 3.22
CA ASP A 217 19.54 -12.43 3.88
C ASP A 217 19.82 -13.39 5.06
N GLU A 218 20.96 -14.07 5.02
CA GLU A 218 21.38 -15.01 6.05
C GLU A 218 21.56 -14.34 7.43
N ARG A 219 21.96 -13.07 7.44
CA ARG A 219 22.12 -12.28 8.66
C ARG A 219 20.80 -12.05 9.40
N LEU A 220 19.67 -12.16 8.69
CA LEU A 220 18.30 -12.03 9.23
C LEU A 220 17.69 -13.40 9.53
N SER A 221 18.45 -14.49 9.34
CA SER A 221 18.03 -15.83 9.70
C SER A 221 17.78 -15.94 11.21
N GLY A 222 16.62 -16.44 11.57
CA GLY A 222 16.22 -16.55 12.99
C GLY A 222 15.60 -15.28 13.58
N GLU A 223 15.57 -14.15 12.86
CA GLU A 223 14.88 -12.96 13.31
C GLU A 223 13.37 -13.05 13.07
N LEU A 224 12.60 -12.46 13.97
CA LEU A 224 11.16 -12.39 13.84
C LEU A 224 10.79 -11.28 12.85
N ILE A 225 10.27 -11.66 11.68
CA ILE A 225 9.80 -10.75 10.63
C ILE A 225 8.29 -10.87 10.54
N THR A 226 7.58 -9.79 10.83
CA THR A 226 6.13 -9.73 10.84
C THR A 226 5.60 -8.71 9.83
N GLY A 227 4.33 -8.84 9.44
CA GLY A 227 3.68 -7.88 8.57
C GLY A 227 3.08 -6.71 9.36
N ARG A 228 2.86 -5.58 8.69
CA ARG A 228 2.29 -4.36 9.29
C ARG A 228 0.89 -4.54 9.88
N ARG A 229 0.11 -5.52 9.41
CA ARG A 229 -1.22 -5.81 9.97
C ARG A 229 -1.18 -6.16 11.44
N GLN A 230 -0.13 -6.81 11.88
CA GLN A 230 0.04 -7.23 13.27
C GLN A 230 0.16 -6.04 14.23
N LEU A 231 0.56 -4.86 13.76
CA LEU A 231 0.51 -3.63 14.54
C LEU A 231 -0.91 -3.32 15.02
N LEU A 232 -1.89 -3.44 14.13
CA LEU A 232 -3.29 -3.17 14.44
C LEU A 232 -3.96 -4.30 15.23
N GLU A 233 -3.43 -5.52 15.13
CA GLU A 233 -3.92 -6.71 15.84
C GLU A 233 -3.42 -6.83 17.28
N GLY A 234 -2.57 -5.91 17.71
CA GLY A 234 -2.04 -5.88 19.09
C GLY A 234 -0.69 -6.55 19.26
N MET A 235 0.27 -6.19 18.42
CA MET A 235 1.65 -6.67 18.50
C MET A 235 2.30 -6.27 19.86
N ALA A 236 2.89 -7.23 20.54
CA ALA A 236 3.62 -6.98 21.77
C ALA A 236 5.05 -6.48 21.49
N PHE A 237 5.45 -5.45 22.22
CA PHE A 237 6.81 -4.91 22.19
C PHE A 237 7.51 -5.22 23.51
N PRO A 238 8.49 -6.14 23.55
CA PRO A 238 9.26 -6.41 24.77
C PRO A 238 9.95 -5.14 25.26
N PRO A 239 9.90 -4.83 26.57
CA PRO A 239 10.57 -3.66 27.11
C PRO A 239 12.06 -3.65 26.78
N GLY A 240 12.56 -2.50 26.34
CA GLY A 240 13.96 -2.35 25.98
C GLY A 240 14.39 -2.98 24.66
N SER A 241 13.47 -3.50 23.86
CA SER A 241 13.76 -4.05 22.53
C SER A 241 13.91 -2.97 21.47
N THR A 242 14.35 -3.37 20.27
CA THR A 242 14.41 -2.53 19.09
C THR A 242 13.43 -3.04 18.04
N VAL A 243 12.60 -2.16 17.52
CA VAL A 243 11.71 -2.44 16.38
C VAL A 243 12.28 -1.76 15.15
N ILE A 244 12.48 -2.53 14.10
CA ILE A 244 12.96 -2.05 12.80
C ILE A 244 11.82 -2.17 11.81
N VAL A 245 11.43 -1.06 11.20
CA VAL A 245 10.37 -1.02 10.18
C VAL A 245 11.01 -0.90 8.81
N ASP A 246 10.79 -1.88 7.96
CA ASP A 246 11.21 -1.83 6.56
C ASP A 246 10.19 -1.08 5.73
N GLN A 247 10.64 -0.07 4.98
CA GLN A 247 9.81 0.79 4.15
C GLN A 247 8.67 1.48 4.93
N GLY A 248 9.04 2.24 5.94
CA GLY A 248 8.09 2.96 6.81
C GLY A 248 7.19 3.96 6.07
N GLU A 249 7.58 4.41 4.87
CA GLU A 249 6.77 5.24 3.98
C GLU A 249 5.47 4.56 3.55
N LYS A 250 5.38 3.25 3.66
CA LYS A 250 4.18 2.46 3.34
C LYS A 250 3.23 2.28 4.52
N LEU A 251 3.65 2.61 5.73
CA LEU A 251 2.77 2.57 6.90
C LEU A 251 1.70 3.67 6.81
N SER A 252 0.47 3.31 7.15
CA SER A 252 -0.59 4.29 7.36
C SER A 252 -0.33 5.11 8.63
N LEU A 253 -1.00 6.25 8.76
CA LEU A 253 -0.97 7.04 10.00
C LEU A 253 -1.42 6.21 11.21
N LYS A 254 -2.46 5.42 11.07
CA LYS A 254 -2.99 4.57 12.14
C LYS A 254 -1.98 3.50 12.56
N GLU A 255 -1.34 2.83 11.61
CA GLU A 255 -0.28 1.86 11.88
C GLU A 255 0.91 2.51 12.56
N THR A 256 1.33 3.67 12.10
CA THR A 256 2.41 4.45 12.71
C THR A 256 2.08 4.89 14.13
N LEU A 257 0.87 5.35 14.39
CA LEU A 257 0.41 5.71 15.73
C LEU A 257 0.43 4.52 16.68
N THR A 258 -0.04 3.37 16.24
CA THR A 258 -0.05 2.15 17.05
C THR A 258 1.38 1.72 17.40
N LEU A 259 2.30 1.80 16.44
CA LEU A 259 3.72 1.54 16.65
C LEU A 259 4.34 2.49 17.68
N LEU A 260 4.17 3.79 17.50
CA LEU A 260 4.76 4.81 18.36
C LEU A 260 4.16 4.78 19.77
N ASP A 261 2.87 4.55 19.89
CA ASP A 261 2.20 4.42 21.18
C ASP A 261 2.70 3.19 21.96
N GLY A 262 2.83 2.06 21.31
CA GLY A 262 3.39 0.84 21.90
C GLY A 262 4.85 1.02 22.30
N ALA A 263 5.65 1.67 21.46
CA ALA A 263 7.05 1.94 21.75
C ALA A 263 7.22 2.90 22.94
N ALA A 264 6.42 3.94 23.02
CA ALA A 264 6.46 4.93 24.10
C ALA A 264 6.15 4.28 25.48
N ARG A 265 5.18 3.35 25.52
CA ARG A 265 4.78 2.67 26.77
C ARG A 265 5.83 1.71 27.32
N HIS A 266 6.65 1.12 26.46
CA HIS A 266 7.56 0.04 26.81
C HIS A 266 9.04 0.39 26.66
N ASN A 267 9.37 1.66 26.45
CA ASN A 267 10.74 2.13 26.25
C ASN A 267 11.46 1.36 25.12
N VAL A 268 10.80 1.20 24.00
CA VAL A 268 11.27 0.48 22.83
C VAL A 268 11.93 1.46 21.86
N GLN A 269 13.09 1.08 21.33
CA GLN A 269 13.73 1.82 20.24
C GLN A 269 13.00 1.55 18.93
N VAL A 270 12.69 2.60 18.16
CA VAL A 270 12.06 2.49 16.84
C VAL A 270 12.99 3.06 15.77
N LEU A 271 13.38 2.21 14.83
CA LEU A 271 14.20 2.55 13.66
C LEU A 271 13.38 2.30 12.41
N ILE A 272 13.12 3.34 11.65
CA ILE A 272 12.27 3.28 10.47
C ILE A 272 13.11 3.52 9.23
N THR A 273 13.14 2.55 8.31
CA THR A 273 13.82 2.73 7.03
C THR A 273 12.89 3.37 6.01
N ASP A 274 13.48 4.15 5.13
CA ASP A 274 12.80 4.90 4.07
C ASP A 274 13.60 4.75 2.76
N SER A 275 12.92 4.39 1.69
CA SER A 275 13.52 4.26 0.36
C SER A 275 13.67 5.57 -0.41
N GLY A 276 13.18 6.67 0.16
CA GLY A 276 13.14 7.98 -0.50
C GLY A 276 12.08 8.11 -1.60
N GLN A 277 11.31 7.08 -1.84
CA GLN A 277 10.20 7.14 -2.79
C GLN A 277 8.97 7.78 -2.12
N ARG A 278 8.36 8.74 -2.81
CA ARG A 278 7.08 9.31 -2.37
C ARG A 278 5.97 8.31 -2.66
N THR A 279 5.37 7.77 -1.61
CA THR A 279 4.08 7.08 -1.73
C THR A 279 2.96 8.05 -1.39
N GLY A 280 1.78 7.87 -1.99
CA GLY A 280 0.65 8.79 -1.83
C GLY A 280 0.11 8.93 -0.40
N THR A 281 0.60 8.12 0.53
CA THR A 281 0.22 8.14 1.96
C THR A 281 1.35 8.59 2.88
N GLY A 282 2.43 9.15 2.35
CA GLY A 282 3.70 9.46 3.04
C GLY A 282 3.65 10.52 4.15
N SER A 283 2.48 10.90 4.63
CA SER A 283 2.33 11.95 5.65
C SER A 283 2.86 11.55 7.02
N ALA A 284 2.93 10.27 7.37
CA ALA A 284 3.42 9.82 8.67
C ALA A 284 4.92 10.11 8.85
N LEU A 285 5.77 9.74 7.89
CA LEU A 285 7.19 10.05 7.94
C LEU A 285 7.46 11.55 7.90
N MET A 286 6.69 12.29 7.09
CA MET A 286 6.81 13.74 7.03
C MET A 286 6.47 14.38 8.38
N ALA A 287 5.40 13.96 9.03
CA ALA A 287 5.02 14.41 10.36
C ALA A 287 6.12 14.14 11.41
N MET A 288 6.77 12.98 11.33
CA MET A 288 7.89 12.62 12.19
C MET A 288 9.11 13.53 11.94
N LYS A 289 9.45 13.78 10.69
CA LYS A 289 10.54 14.69 10.29
C LYS A 289 10.25 16.12 10.76
N ASP A 290 9.03 16.60 10.59
CA ASP A 290 8.58 17.92 11.05
C ASP A 290 8.61 18.03 12.59
N ALA A 291 8.42 16.94 13.30
CA ALA A 291 8.57 16.89 14.76
C ALA A 291 10.03 16.89 15.23
N GLY A 292 10.98 16.80 14.32
CA GLY A 292 12.42 16.83 14.63
C GLY A 292 13.09 15.48 14.71
N VAL A 293 12.44 14.40 14.24
CA VAL A 293 13.07 13.07 14.17
C VAL A 293 14.23 13.12 13.18
N ASN A 294 15.41 12.71 13.65
CA ASN A 294 16.63 12.72 12.86
C ASN A 294 16.59 11.67 11.75
N THR A 295 17.04 12.06 10.57
CA THR A 295 17.22 11.20 9.42
C THR A 295 18.70 10.89 9.22
N TYR A 296 19.05 9.61 9.24
CA TYR A 296 20.40 9.13 8.95
C TYR A 296 20.42 8.63 7.50
N ARG A 297 21.33 9.20 6.71
CA ARG A 297 21.43 8.84 5.27
C ARG A 297 22.36 7.67 5.10
N TRP A 298 21.78 6.52 4.81
CA TRP A 298 22.52 5.31 4.50
C TRP A 298 23.03 5.36 3.05
N GLN A 299 24.31 5.20 2.89
CA GLN A 299 24.99 5.10 1.61
C GLN A 299 25.69 3.74 1.55
N GLY A 300 25.06 2.81 0.93
CA GLY A 300 25.56 1.46 0.74
C GLY A 300 24.73 0.75 -0.34
N GLY A 301 25.19 -0.41 -0.76
CA GLY A 301 24.60 -1.15 -1.84
C GLY A 301 25.21 -0.76 -3.19
N GLU A 302 25.30 -1.74 -4.08
CA GLU A 302 25.68 -1.49 -5.46
C GLU A 302 24.67 -0.53 -6.10
N GLN A 303 25.09 0.69 -6.32
CA GLN A 303 24.37 1.57 -7.22
C GLN A 303 24.52 0.98 -8.62
N ARG A 304 23.50 0.30 -9.11
CA ARG A 304 23.47 -0.08 -10.52
C ARG A 304 23.50 1.20 -11.33
N PRO A 305 24.47 1.37 -12.23
CA PRO A 305 24.55 2.58 -13.03
C PRO A 305 23.26 2.73 -13.82
N ALA A 306 22.62 3.87 -13.69
CA ALA A 306 21.45 4.22 -14.49
C ALA A 306 21.91 4.96 -15.75
N THR A 307 21.58 4.41 -16.90
CA THR A 307 21.78 5.11 -18.18
C THR A 307 20.50 5.90 -18.49
N ILE A 308 20.64 7.21 -18.60
CA ILE A 308 19.53 8.08 -19.00
C ILE A 308 19.62 8.32 -20.50
N ILE A 309 18.55 7.96 -21.22
CA ILE A 309 18.45 8.19 -22.66
C ILE A 309 17.67 9.49 -22.89
N SER A 310 18.39 10.49 -23.39
CA SER A 310 17.85 11.82 -23.65
C SER A 310 17.83 12.11 -25.14
N GLU A 311 16.86 11.53 -25.83
CA GLU A 311 16.60 11.76 -27.24
C GLU A 311 15.32 12.60 -27.43
N PRO A 312 15.36 13.66 -28.25
CA PRO A 312 14.17 14.49 -28.49
C PRO A 312 13.03 13.74 -29.16
N ASP A 313 13.35 12.90 -30.16
CA ASP A 313 12.36 12.07 -30.83
C ASP A 313 11.92 10.88 -29.97
N ARG A 314 10.64 10.80 -29.73
CA ARG A 314 10.04 9.76 -28.89
C ARG A 314 10.27 8.35 -29.45
N ASN A 315 10.10 8.17 -30.76
CA ASN A 315 10.23 6.86 -31.38
C ASN A 315 11.66 6.39 -31.37
N VAL A 316 12.62 7.29 -31.61
CA VAL A 316 14.06 6.99 -31.53
C VAL A 316 14.45 6.65 -30.09
N ARG A 317 13.94 7.40 -29.13
CA ARG A 317 14.20 7.17 -27.70
C ARG A 317 13.72 5.79 -27.26
N TYR A 318 12.52 5.39 -27.63
CA TYR A 318 11.99 4.07 -27.28
C TYR A 318 12.63 2.93 -28.03
N ALA A 319 12.97 3.10 -29.30
CA ALA A 319 13.72 2.11 -30.06
C ALA A 319 15.09 1.85 -29.44
N ARG A 320 15.80 2.88 -29.00
CA ARG A 320 17.08 2.76 -28.31
C ARG A 320 16.94 2.07 -26.95
N LEU A 321 15.97 2.47 -26.16
CA LEU A 321 15.72 1.87 -24.86
C LEU A 321 15.34 0.38 -24.98
N ALA A 322 14.51 0.04 -25.96
CA ALA A 322 14.12 -1.32 -26.25
C ALA A 322 15.32 -2.18 -26.73
N GLY A 323 16.16 -1.63 -27.59
CA GLY A 323 17.38 -2.28 -28.06
C GLY A 323 18.37 -2.55 -26.93
N ASP A 324 18.64 -1.57 -26.09
CA ASP A 324 19.54 -1.70 -24.94
C ASP A 324 19.01 -2.73 -23.92
N PHE A 325 17.71 -2.70 -23.65
CA PHE A 325 17.08 -3.68 -22.77
C PHE A 325 17.15 -5.10 -23.32
N ALA A 326 16.86 -5.29 -24.62
CA ALA A 326 16.92 -6.60 -25.26
C ALA A 326 18.33 -7.15 -25.31
N ALA A 327 19.33 -6.31 -25.56
CA ALA A 327 20.74 -6.69 -25.51
C ALA A 327 21.16 -7.15 -24.11
N SER A 328 20.68 -6.45 -23.07
CA SER A 328 20.91 -6.82 -21.68
C SER A 328 20.28 -8.17 -21.32
N VAL A 329 19.04 -8.42 -21.76
CA VAL A 329 18.35 -9.71 -21.57
C VAL A 329 19.14 -10.84 -22.27
N LYS A 330 19.61 -10.63 -23.50
CA LYS A 330 20.39 -11.60 -24.25
C LYS A 330 21.71 -11.91 -23.57
N ALA A 331 22.34 -10.93 -22.95
CA ALA A 331 23.57 -11.10 -22.16
C ALA A 331 23.34 -11.79 -20.80
N GLY A 332 22.11 -12.09 -20.43
CA GLY A 332 21.73 -12.67 -19.12
C GLY A 332 21.81 -11.69 -17.95
N GLU A 333 21.88 -10.42 -18.24
CA GLU A 333 21.90 -9.37 -17.21
C GLU A 333 20.51 -9.04 -16.70
N GLU A 334 20.39 -8.73 -15.43
CA GLU A 334 19.16 -8.15 -14.87
C GLU A 334 19.11 -6.65 -15.11
N SER A 335 18.16 -6.20 -15.92
CA SER A 335 17.94 -4.78 -16.19
C SER A 335 16.48 -4.42 -16.06
N VAL A 336 16.20 -3.14 -15.82
CA VAL A 336 14.87 -2.58 -15.74
C VAL A 336 14.81 -1.36 -16.63
N ALA A 337 13.89 -1.37 -17.59
CA ALA A 337 13.54 -0.19 -18.37
C ALA A 337 12.40 0.57 -17.67
N GLN A 338 12.57 1.86 -17.49
CA GLN A 338 11.62 2.70 -16.77
C GLN A 338 11.19 3.90 -17.58
N VAL A 339 9.88 4.13 -17.64
CA VAL A 339 9.25 5.32 -18.21
C VAL A 339 8.13 5.80 -17.29
N SER A 340 7.74 7.06 -17.43
CA SER A 340 6.68 7.66 -16.64
C SER A 340 5.33 7.55 -17.37
N GLY A 341 4.32 7.04 -16.66
CA GLY A 341 2.95 6.97 -17.13
C GLY A 341 2.55 5.63 -17.77
N VAL A 342 1.31 5.23 -17.56
CA VAL A 342 0.78 3.93 -18.01
C VAL A 342 0.77 3.79 -19.54
N ARG A 343 0.42 4.87 -20.25
CA ARG A 343 0.44 4.89 -21.70
C ARG A 343 1.84 4.70 -22.27
N GLU A 344 2.82 5.35 -21.66
CA GLU A 344 4.22 5.25 -22.07
C GLU A 344 4.79 3.86 -21.77
N GLN A 345 4.40 3.25 -20.65
CA GLN A 345 4.76 1.88 -20.33
C GLN A 345 4.23 0.89 -21.36
N ALA A 346 2.98 1.05 -21.82
CA ALA A 346 2.41 0.19 -22.85
C ALA A 346 3.16 0.30 -24.19
N ILE A 347 3.51 1.51 -24.61
CA ILE A 347 4.27 1.76 -25.84
C ILE A 347 5.68 1.17 -25.74
N LEU A 348 6.36 1.36 -24.63
CA LEU A 348 7.69 0.80 -24.41
C LEU A 348 7.65 -0.72 -24.34
N THR A 349 6.66 -1.31 -23.70
CA THR A 349 6.48 -2.77 -23.64
C THR A 349 6.34 -3.36 -25.04
N GLU A 350 5.55 -2.73 -25.92
CA GLU A 350 5.39 -3.17 -27.29
C GLU A 350 6.71 -3.08 -28.07
N ALA A 351 7.44 -1.97 -27.91
CA ALA A 351 8.77 -1.81 -28.51
C ALA A 351 9.78 -2.86 -28.04
N ILE A 352 9.81 -3.16 -26.75
CA ILE A 352 10.68 -4.18 -26.16
C ILE A 352 10.28 -5.57 -26.69
N ARG A 353 9.00 -5.90 -26.71
CA ARG A 353 8.54 -7.19 -27.23
C ARG A 353 8.90 -7.39 -28.69
N SER A 354 8.73 -6.35 -29.50
CA SER A 354 9.11 -6.37 -30.91
C SER A 354 10.61 -6.64 -31.09
N GLU A 355 11.46 -6.00 -30.31
CA GLU A 355 12.91 -6.19 -30.35
C GLU A 355 13.31 -7.60 -29.87
N LEU A 356 12.70 -8.11 -28.80
CA LEU A 356 12.94 -9.46 -28.31
C LEU A 356 12.52 -10.54 -29.31
N LYS A 357 11.46 -10.32 -30.07
CA LYS A 357 11.04 -11.19 -31.18
C LYS A 357 12.10 -11.18 -32.32
N THR A 358 12.58 -10.01 -32.67
CA THR A 358 13.64 -9.86 -33.69
C THR A 358 14.91 -10.59 -33.27
N GLN A 359 15.25 -10.58 -31.99
CA GLN A 359 16.43 -11.26 -31.46
C GLN A 359 16.20 -12.75 -31.17
N GLY A 360 15.02 -13.28 -31.38
CA GLY A 360 14.68 -14.68 -31.14
C GLY A 360 14.49 -15.05 -29.65
N VAL A 361 14.45 -14.11 -28.74
CA VAL A 361 14.20 -14.34 -27.33
C VAL A 361 12.70 -14.64 -27.07
N LEU A 362 11.80 -13.96 -27.78
CA LEU A 362 10.39 -14.28 -27.83
C LEU A 362 10.05 -15.04 -29.10
N GLY A 363 9.21 -16.06 -28.98
CA GLY A 363 8.76 -16.87 -30.11
C GLY A 363 7.72 -16.19 -30.97
N HIS A 364 7.55 -16.73 -32.17
CA HIS A 364 6.45 -16.50 -33.09
C HIS A 364 5.79 -17.84 -33.36
N PRO A 365 4.47 -17.99 -33.32
CA PRO A 365 3.39 -17.04 -33.11
C PRO A 365 3.15 -16.71 -31.63
N GLU A 366 2.27 -15.74 -31.38
CA GLU A 366 1.76 -15.40 -30.05
C GLU A 366 0.27 -15.71 -29.95
N VAL A 367 -0.21 -15.87 -28.71
CA VAL A 367 -1.60 -16.10 -28.36
C VAL A 367 -2.11 -14.91 -27.56
N THR A 368 -3.37 -14.53 -27.79
CA THR A 368 -4.04 -13.51 -26.94
C THR A 368 -4.61 -14.17 -25.72
N MET A 369 -4.08 -13.82 -24.56
CA MET A 369 -4.52 -14.29 -23.25
C MET A 369 -5.47 -13.27 -22.62
N THR A 370 -6.46 -13.76 -21.86
CA THR A 370 -7.26 -12.92 -20.97
C THR A 370 -6.70 -13.05 -19.55
N ALA A 371 -6.08 -11.97 -19.07
CA ALA A 371 -5.56 -11.87 -17.72
C ALA A 371 -6.55 -11.14 -16.82
N LEU A 372 -6.59 -11.52 -15.54
CA LEU A 372 -7.41 -10.88 -14.53
C LEU A 372 -6.53 -9.94 -13.70
N SER A 373 -6.75 -8.63 -13.85
CA SER A 373 -6.08 -7.60 -13.06
C SER A 373 -6.88 -7.29 -11.80
N PRO A 374 -6.31 -7.40 -10.60
CA PRO A 374 -7.04 -7.15 -9.37
C PRO A 374 -7.42 -5.68 -9.25
N VAL A 375 -8.65 -5.44 -8.83
CA VAL A 375 -9.15 -4.12 -8.43
C VAL A 375 -9.18 -4.08 -6.91
N TRP A 376 -8.40 -3.18 -6.32
CA TRP A 376 -8.32 -3.09 -4.88
C TRP A 376 -9.61 -2.56 -4.27
N LEU A 377 -10.21 -3.39 -3.40
CA LEU A 377 -11.35 -3.04 -2.58
C LEU A 377 -10.90 -2.96 -1.12
N ASP A 378 -10.83 -1.75 -0.61
CA ASP A 378 -10.71 -1.55 0.83
C ASP A 378 -12.09 -1.67 1.52
N SER A 379 -12.13 -1.57 2.83
CA SER A 379 -13.36 -1.69 3.62
C SER A 379 -14.45 -0.66 3.26
N ARG A 380 -14.13 0.31 2.42
CA ARG A 380 -14.99 1.44 2.08
C ARG A 380 -15.30 1.51 0.59
N SER A 381 -14.27 1.38 -0.28
CA SER A 381 -14.47 1.35 -1.73
C SER A 381 -15.32 0.15 -2.18
N ARG A 382 -15.31 -0.92 -1.39
CA ARG A 382 -16.14 -2.11 -1.60
C ARG A 382 -17.63 -1.81 -1.72
N TYR A 383 -18.10 -0.78 -1.03
CA TYR A 383 -19.51 -0.38 -1.02
C TYR A 383 -19.85 0.69 -2.07
N LEU A 384 -18.89 1.09 -2.90
CA LEU A 384 -19.09 2.04 -3.98
C LEU A 384 -19.58 1.32 -5.23
N ARG A 385 -20.78 1.66 -5.67
CA ARG A 385 -21.37 1.07 -6.89
C ARG A 385 -20.50 1.28 -8.14
N ASP A 386 -19.83 2.39 -8.26
CA ASP A 386 -18.98 2.74 -9.40
C ASP A 386 -17.71 1.89 -9.52
N MET A 387 -17.37 1.11 -8.48
CA MET A 387 -16.28 0.13 -8.55
C MET A 387 -16.65 -1.10 -9.38
N TYR A 388 -17.93 -1.37 -9.56
CA TYR A 388 -18.44 -2.57 -10.22
C TYR A 388 -19.01 -2.25 -11.58
N ARG A 389 -18.60 -3.01 -12.59
CA ARG A 389 -19.09 -2.86 -13.97
C ARG A 389 -19.41 -4.23 -14.57
N PRO A 390 -20.37 -4.32 -15.49
CA PRO A 390 -20.62 -5.55 -16.24
C PRO A 390 -19.36 -6.03 -16.95
N GLY A 391 -19.15 -7.35 -16.96
CA GLY A 391 -17.96 -7.99 -17.52
C GLY A 391 -16.78 -8.15 -16.56
N MET A 392 -16.78 -7.48 -15.42
CA MET A 392 -15.78 -7.72 -14.37
C MET A 392 -16.00 -9.07 -13.72
N VAL A 393 -14.94 -9.64 -13.18
CA VAL A 393 -14.92 -10.95 -12.50
C VAL A 393 -14.83 -10.75 -11.00
N MET A 394 -15.66 -11.49 -10.26
CA MET A 394 -15.59 -11.55 -8.81
C MET A 394 -15.27 -12.95 -8.34
N GLU A 395 -14.50 -13.04 -7.28
CA GLU A 395 -14.22 -14.33 -6.61
C GLU A 395 -14.57 -14.22 -5.14
N GLN A 396 -15.23 -15.24 -4.62
CA GLN A 396 -15.54 -15.39 -3.20
C GLN A 396 -14.76 -16.55 -2.62
N TRP A 397 -14.07 -16.31 -1.51
CA TRP A 397 -13.43 -17.38 -0.74
C TRP A 397 -14.47 -18.25 -0.06
N ASN A 398 -14.40 -19.54 -0.34
CA ASN A 398 -15.23 -20.57 0.31
C ASN A 398 -14.37 -21.34 1.31
N PRO A 399 -14.59 -21.19 2.63
CA PRO A 399 -13.78 -21.86 3.65
C PRO A 399 -14.02 -23.39 3.69
N GLU A 400 -15.19 -23.87 3.24
CA GLU A 400 -15.51 -25.30 3.23
C GLU A 400 -14.70 -26.05 2.18
N THR A 401 -14.65 -25.53 0.97
CA THR A 401 -13.88 -26.10 -0.14
C THR A 401 -12.43 -25.65 -0.18
N ARG A 402 -12.08 -24.64 0.62
CA ARG A 402 -10.77 -23.94 0.61
C ARG A 402 -10.36 -23.47 -0.78
N SER A 403 -11.33 -22.99 -1.54
CA SER A 403 -11.18 -22.50 -2.90
C SER A 403 -11.96 -21.22 -3.11
N HIS A 404 -11.73 -20.58 -4.26
CA HIS A 404 -12.48 -19.42 -4.67
C HIS A 404 -13.56 -19.81 -5.68
N ASP A 405 -14.80 -19.38 -5.40
CA ASP A 405 -15.88 -19.46 -6.36
C ASP A 405 -15.85 -18.21 -7.26
N ARG A 406 -15.92 -18.40 -8.57
CA ARG A 406 -15.77 -17.35 -9.57
C ARG A 406 -17.09 -17.01 -10.22
N TYR A 407 -17.32 -15.71 -10.38
CA TYR A 407 -18.53 -15.14 -11.00
C TYR A 407 -18.16 -14.03 -11.97
N VAL A 408 -19.01 -13.85 -12.97
CA VAL A 408 -18.94 -12.68 -13.87
C VAL A 408 -20.09 -11.74 -13.52
N ILE A 409 -19.83 -10.45 -13.47
CA ILE A 409 -20.87 -9.45 -13.26
C ILE A 409 -21.63 -9.27 -14.57
N ASP A 410 -22.90 -9.67 -14.59
CA ASP A 410 -23.80 -9.49 -15.74
C ASP A 410 -24.42 -8.10 -15.72
N ARG A 411 -24.81 -7.63 -14.54
CA ARG A 411 -25.54 -6.38 -14.37
C ARG A 411 -25.22 -5.73 -13.05
N VAL A 412 -25.13 -4.42 -13.05
CA VAL A 412 -25.13 -3.57 -11.86
C VAL A 412 -26.45 -2.82 -11.81
N THR A 413 -27.28 -3.13 -10.82
CA THR A 413 -28.60 -2.52 -10.68
C THR A 413 -28.52 -1.38 -9.68
N ALA A 414 -28.64 -0.15 -10.19
CA ALA A 414 -28.50 1.06 -9.39
C ALA A 414 -29.62 1.22 -8.34
N GLN A 415 -30.86 0.92 -8.72
CA GLN A 415 -32.04 1.09 -7.86
C GLN A 415 -32.00 0.21 -6.60
N SER A 416 -31.62 -1.04 -6.74
CA SER A 416 -31.49 -2.00 -5.63
C SER A 416 -30.09 -2.06 -5.03
N HIS A 417 -29.13 -1.32 -5.55
CA HIS A 417 -27.73 -1.33 -5.13
C HIS A 417 -27.15 -2.75 -5.08
N SER A 418 -27.37 -3.50 -6.17
CA SER A 418 -27.07 -4.92 -6.25
C SER A 418 -26.32 -5.27 -7.52
N LEU A 419 -25.66 -6.43 -7.47
CA LEU A 419 -24.95 -7.07 -8.58
C LEU A 419 -25.68 -8.34 -8.98
N THR A 420 -25.86 -8.57 -10.27
CA THR A 420 -26.26 -9.86 -10.81
C THR A 420 -25.00 -10.61 -11.24
N LEU A 421 -24.69 -11.70 -10.56
CA LEU A 421 -23.50 -12.50 -10.77
C LEU A 421 -23.88 -13.82 -11.47
N ARG A 422 -23.08 -14.21 -12.45
CA ARG A 422 -23.23 -15.48 -13.17
C ARG A 422 -22.05 -16.40 -12.86
N ASP A 423 -22.33 -17.64 -12.48
CA ASP A 423 -21.31 -18.66 -12.23
C ASP A 423 -20.86 -19.38 -13.53
N ALA A 424 -19.94 -20.33 -13.39
CA ALA A 424 -19.40 -21.10 -14.50
C ALA A 424 -20.44 -22.00 -15.19
N GLN A 425 -21.54 -22.34 -14.50
CA GLN A 425 -22.65 -23.15 -15.02
C GLN A 425 -23.73 -22.29 -15.69
N GLY A 426 -23.57 -20.97 -15.68
CA GLY A 426 -24.50 -20.03 -16.26
C GLY A 426 -25.67 -19.63 -15.35
N GLU A 427 -25.68 -20.12 -14.11
CA GLU A 427 -26.67 -19.73 -13.11
C GLU A 427 -26.38 -18.33 -12.55
N THR A 428 -27.42 -17.57 -12.32
CA THR A 428 -27.33 -16.21 -11.83
C THR A 428 -27.81 -16.09 -10.40
N GLN A 429 -27.16 -15.20 -9.65
CA GLN A 429 -27.60 -14.80 -8.33
C GLN A 429 -27.49 -13.27 -8.18
N VAL A 430 -28.33 -12.71 -7.33
CA VAL A 430 -28.31 -11.30 -7.00
C VAL A 430 -27.67 -11.10 -5.64
N VAL A 431 -26.63 -10.26 -5.59
CA VAL A 431 -25.93 -9.94 -4.35
C VAL A 431 -26.00 -8.43 -4.12
N ARG A 432 -26.41 -8.03 -2.92
CA ARG A 432 -26.40 -6.62 -2.55
C ARG A 432 -24.95 -6.14 -2.31
N ILE A 433 -24.61 -4.97 -2.81
CA ILE A 433 -23.29 -4.36 -2.60
C ILE A 433 -23.01 -4.18 -1.12
N SER A 434 -24.01 -3.85 -0.32
CA SER A 434 -23.91 -3.72 1.15
C SER A 434 -23.56 -5.02 1.89
N SER A 435 -23.78 -6.17 1.27
CA SER A 435 -23.45 -7.49 1.85
C SER A 435 -22.06 -8.01 1.47
N LEU A 436 -21.34 -7.29 0.61
CA LEU A 436 -19.99 -7.68 0.22
C LEU A 436 -19.02 -7.45 1.37
N ASP A 437 -18.28 -8.49 1.73
CA ASP A 437 -17.28 -8.48 2.78
C ASP A 437 -15.87 -8.76 2.22
N SER A 438 -14.90 -8.98 3.10
CA SER A 438 -13.51 -9.24 2.72
C SER A 438 -13.30 -10.60 2.04
N SER A 439 -14.30 -11.47 2.01
CA SER A 439 -14.24 -12.74 1.27
C SER A 439 -14.32 -12.54 -0.25
N TRP A 440 -14.81 -11.39 -0.70
CA TRP A 440 -14.95 -11.05 -2.10
C TRP A 440 -13.74 -10.29 -2.64
N SER A 441 -13.28 -10.69 -3.82
CA SER A 441 -12.25 -10.01 -4.61
C SER A 441 -12.81 -9.64 -5.97
N LEU A 442 -12.35 -8.51 -6.50
CA LEU A 442 -12.79 -7.97 -7.79
C LEU A 442 -11.63 -7.94 -8.76
N PHE A 443 -11.88 -8.36 -9.99
CA PHE A 443 -10.90 -8.37 -11.08
C PHE A 443 -11.47 -7.73 -12.34
N ARG A 444 -10.59 -7.09 -13.09
CA ARG A 444 -10.88 -6.56 -14.41
C ARG A 444 -10.19 -7.44 -15.45
N PRO A 445 -10.92 -8.03 -16.42
CA PRO A 445 -10.32 -8.76 -17.52
C PRO A 445 -9.54 -7.82 -18.43
N GLU A 446 -8.33 -8.22 -18.78
CA GLU A 446 -7.48 -7.52 -19.75
C GLU A 446 -6.93 -8.52 -20.76
N LYS A 447 -7.02 -8.17 -22.03
CA LYS A 447 -6.43 -8.96 -23.11
C LYS A 447 -4.98 -8.56 -23.31
N MET A 448 -4.10 -9.54 -23.34
CA MET A 448 -2.69 -9.33 -23.59
C MET A 448 -2.10 -10.41 -24.48
N PRO A 449 -1.15 -10.07 -25.36
CA PRO A 449 -0.45 -11.07 -26.16
C PRO A 449 0.59 -11.81 -25.30
N VAL A 450 0.73 -13.11 -25.54
CA VAL A 450 1.72 -13.96 -24.86
C VAL A 450 2.41 -14.81 -25.92
N ALA A 451 3.75 -14.87 -25.83
CA ALA A 451 4.59 -15.68 -26.70
C ALA A 451 5.51 -16.60 -25.87
N ASP A 452 6.10 -17.60 -26.54
CA ASP A 452 7.12 -18.43 -25.93
C ASP A 452 8.30 -17.56 -25.43
N GLY A 453 8.79 -17.81 -24.25
CA GLY A 453 9.85 -17.03 -23.62
C GLY A 453 9.40 -15.80 -22.86
N GLU A 454 8.12 -15.49 -22.88
CA GLU A 454 7.55 -14.34 -22.17
C GLU A 454 7.73 -14.47 -20.64
N ARG A 455 8.01 -13.35 -19.99
CA ARG A 455 8.06 -13.26 -18.52
C ARG A 455 6.80 -12.61 -18.04
N LEU A 456 6.06 -13.33 -17.21
CA LEU A 456 4.79 -12.89 -16.63
C LEU A 456 4.95 -12.58 -15.16
N ARG A 457 4.27 -11.55 -14.71
CA ARG A 457 4.14 -11.22 -13.29
C ARG A 457 2.75 -11.63 -12.81
N VAL A 458 2.72 -12.47 -11.78
CA VAL A 458 1.46 -12.89 -11.16
C VAL A 458 0.86 -11.73 -10.38
N THR A 459 -0.45 -11.48 -10.54
CA THR A 459 -1.18 -10.43 -9.84
C THR A 459 -2.00 -10.92 -8.66
N GLY A 460 -2.26 -12.24 -8.59
CA GLY A 460 -3.04 -12.87 -7.53
C GLY A 460 -2.65 -14.32 -7.30
N LYS A 461 -3.45 -15.05 -6.55
CA LYS A 461 -3.27 -16.50 -6.36
C LYS A 461 -3.76 -17.25 -7.59
N ILE A 462 -2.99 -18.22 -8.05
CA ILE A 462 -3.40 -19.13 -9.12
C ILE A 462 -3.81 -20.46 -8.47
N PRO A 463 -5.04 -20.95 -8.71
CA PRO A 463 -5.48 -22.24 -8.20
C PRO A 463 -4.54 -23.38 -8.60
N GLY A 464 -4.17 -24.23 -7.65
CA GLY A 464 -3.28 -25.35 -7.89
C GLY A 464 -1.78 -25.04 -7.95
N LEU A 465 -1.40 -23.76 -7.91
CA LEU A 465 0.00 -23.32 -7.85
C LEU A 465 0.31 -22.61 -6.54
N ARG A 466 1.53 -22.84 -6.04
CA ARG A 466 2.06 -22.11 -4.87
C ARG A 466 2.70 -20.79 -5.27
N VAL A 467 1.94 -19.93 -5.93
CA VAL A 467 2.38 -18.61 -6.35
C VAL A 467 1.49 -17.53 -5.75
N SER A 468 2.02 -16.35 -5.69
CA SER A 468 1.36 -15.18 -5.11
C SER A 468 1.60 -13.95 -5.95
N GLY A 469 0.82 -12.92 -5.73
CA GLY A 469 1.02 -11.63 -6.39
C GLY A 469 2.45 -11.13 -6.26
N GLY A 470 3.04 -10.76 -7.37
CA GLY A 470 4.43 -10.32 -7.50
C GLY A 470 5.43 -11.39 -7.93
N ASP A 471 5.06 -12.68 -7.86
CA ASP A 471 5.92 -13.77 -8.37
C ASP A 471 6.05 -13.67 -9.89
N ARG A 472 7.19 -14.13 -10.41
CA ARG A 472 7.49 -14.13 -11.85
C ARG A 472 7.44 -15.54 -12.39
N LEU A 473 6.76 -15.69 -13.52
CA LEU A 473 6.69 -16.94 -14.28
C LEU A 473 7.34 -16.74 -15.65
N GLN A 474 7.93 -17.77 -16.19
CA GLN A 474 8.41 -17.77 -17.56
C GLN A 474 7.58 -18.71 -18.42
N VAL A 475 7.10 -18.23 -19.54
CA VAL A 475 6.34 -19.02 -20.49
C VAL A 475 7.30 -19.91 -21.28
N ALA A 476 7.16 -21.22 -21.17
CA ALA A 476 7.92 -22.18 -21.93
C ALA A 476 7.33 -22.39 -23.32
N SER A 477 5.99 -22.50 -23.40
CA SER A 477 5.26 -22.67 -24.66
C SER A 477 3.82 -22.17 -24.53
N VAL A 478 3.25 -21.76 -25.65
CA VAL A 478 1.83 -21.33 -25.74
C VAL A 478 1.11 -22.12 -26.82
N SER A 479 -0.20 -22.37 -26.56
CA SER A 479 -1.16 -22.88 -27.52
C SER A 479 -2.44 -22.05 -27.43
N GLU A 480 -3.42 -22.30 -28.30
CA GLU A 480 -4.68 -21.55 -28.30
C GLU A 480 -5.45 -21.66 -26.97
N ASP A 481 -5.34 -22.79 -26.28
CA ASP A 481 -6.11 -23.08 -25.07
C ASP A 481 -5.31 -22.98 -23.79
N ALA A 482 -4.01 -23.21 -23.85
CA ALA A 482 -3.17 -23.32 -22.67
C ALA A 482 -1.75 -22.79 -22.88
N MET A 483 -1.11 -22.45 -21.80
CA MET A 483 0.33 -22.14 -21.76
C MET A 483 1.04 -22.99 -20.73
N THR A 484 2.27 -23.34 -21.01
CA THR A 484 3.17 -24.03 -20.08
C THR A 484 4.11 -23.01 -19.49
N VAL A 485 4.16 -22.94 -18.17
CA VAL A 485 4.99 -21.95 -17.44
C VAL A 485 5.97 -22.64 -16.52
N VAL A 486 7.15 -22.05 -16.41
CA VAL A 486 8.17 -22.43 -15.43
C VAL A 486 7.92 -21.62 -14.15
N VAL A 487 7.69 -22.33 -13.05
CA VAL A 487 7.44 -21.74 -11.74
C VAL A 487 8.70 -21.79 -10.90
N PRO A 488 9.17 -20.68 -10.30
CA PRO A 488 10.34 -20.70 -9.43
C PRO A 488 10.18 -21.69 -8.26
N GLY A 489 11.19 -22.53 -8.05
CA GLY A 489 11.16 -23.55 -6.99
C GLY A 489 10.37 -24.82 -7.30
N ARG A 490 9.85 -24.98 -8.50
CA ARG A 490 9.18 -26.18 -8.97
C ARG A 490 10.00 -26.86 -10.07
N ALA A 491 10.21 -28.15 -9.92
CA ALA A 491 11.03 -28.92 -10.89
C ALA A 491 10.31 -29.11 -12.23
N GLU A 492 9.00 -29.26 -12.23
CA GLU A 492 8.18 -29.49 -13.43
C GLU A 492 7.41 -28.24 -13.84
N PRO A 493 7.31 -27.95 -15.16
CA PRO A 493 6.46 -26.88 -15.66
C PRO A 493 4.99 -27.11 -15.31
N ALA A 494 4.26 -26.03 -15.12
CA ALA A 494 2.82 -26.06 -14.89
C ALA A 494 2.08 -25.63 -16.14
N THR A 495 0.88 -26.18 -16.34
CA THR A 495 -0.03 -25.80 -17.42
C THR A 495 -1.11 -24.89 -16.90
N LEU A 496 -1.30 -23.74 -17.53
CA LEU A 496 -2.32 -22.75 -17.20
C LEU A 496 -3.25 -22.52 -18.39
N PRO A 497 -4.56 -22.25 -18.15
CA PRO A 497 -5.45 -21.84 -19.22
C PRO A 497 -5.07 -20.45 -19.74
N VAL A 498 -5.28 -20.22 -21.03
CA VAL A 498 -5.04 -18.91 -21.67
C VAL A 498 -6.16 -17.92 -21.33
N ALA A 499 -7.33 -18.39 -20.99
CA ALA A 499 -8.46 -17.57 -20.59
C ALA A 499 -8.57 -17.46 -19.05
N ASP A 500 -8.91 -16.27 -18.56
CA ASP A 500 -9.26 -15.99 -17.15
C ASP A 500 -8.20 -16.37 -16.11
N SER A 501 -6.94 -16.20 -16.45
CA SER A 501 -5.81 -16.41 -15.52
C SER A 501 -5.44 -15.12 -14.76
N PRO A 502 -5.35 -15.17 -13.42
CA PRO A 502 -4.98 -14.04 -12.59
C PRO A 502 -3.51 -13.62 -12.70
#